data_f2db01879eddc0453408b9518c71f760
#
_entry.id   f2db01879eddc0453408b9518c71f760
#
_cell.length_a   1.000
_cell.length_b   1.000
_cell.length_c   1.000
_cell.angle_alpha   90.00
_cell.angle_beta   90.00
_cell.angle_gamma   90.00
#
_symmetry.space_group_name_H-M   'P 1'
#
loop_
_entity.id
_entity.type
_entity.pdbx_description
1 polymer ?
#
loop_
_entity_poly.entity_id
_entity_poly.type
_entity_poly.pdbx_seq_one_letter_code
_entity_poly.pdbx_strand_id
1 'polypeptide(L)'
;MIDNLTYFAKVIRAYFVSDKQYLTKRFINKLGYIPNFDQPKSFNEKVTARMIFERDPLHTLLADKLAVREVISNKICSSHLIPLLGVYKSFSEIDFSRMPDRFVLKCNHDSGSAIVCNDKRQFDQRNAENKLAHHLK
;
A
#
# COMPACT_ATOMS: atom_id res chain seq x y z
N MET A 1 -23.00 2.54 2.80
CA MET A 1 -23.56 3.38 1.71
C MET A 1 -22.71 4.62 1.43
N ILE A 2 -22.15 5.28 2.44
CA ILE A 2 -21.27 6.48 2.31
C ILE A 2 -19.96 6.15 1.57
N ASP A 3 -19.40 4.94 1.74
CA ASP A 3 -18.12 4.54 1.14
C ASP A 3 -18.15 4.41 -0.39
N ASN A 4 -19.26 3.99 -0.97
CA ASN A 4 -19.39 3.87 -2.43
C ASN A 4 -19.49 5.23 -3.11
N LEU A 5 -20.12 6.22 -2.48
CA LEU A 5 -20.24 7.57 -3.00
C LEU A 5 -18.89 8.29 -2.98
N THR A 6 -18.13 8.13 -1.91
CA THR A 6 -16.77 8.68 -1.79
C THR A 6 -15.79 8.05 -2.76
N TYR A 7 -15.92 6.74 -3.02
CA TYR A 7 -15.13 6.05 -4.03
C TYR A 7 -15.45 6.57 -5.44
N PHE A 8 -16.73 6.68 -5.79
CA PHE A 8 -17.18 7.18 -7.09
C PHE A 8 -16.73 8.63 -7.33
N ALA A 9 -16.82 9.48 -6.30
CA ALA A 9 -16.30 10.85 -6.36
C ALA A 9 -14.76 10.89 -6.57
N LYS A 10 -14.00 9.98 -5.98
CA LYS A 10 -12.55 9.85 -6.21
C LYS A 10 -12.24 9.44 -7.65
N VAL A 11 -12.99 8.48 -8.20
CA VAL A 11 -12.81 8.02 -9.59
C VAL A 11 -13.11 9.14 -10.58
N ILE A 12 -14.26 9.82 -10.44
CA ILE A 12 -14.62 10.97 -11.28
C ILE A 12 -13.55 12.05 -11.20
N ARG A 13 -13.09 12.38 -10.00
CA ARG A 13 -12.04 13.38 -9.81
C ARG A 13 -10.73 12.99 -10.48
N ALA A 14 -10.36 11.70 -10.53
CA ALA A 14 -9.15 11.22 -11.18
C ALA A 14 -9.16 11.47 -12.70
N TYR A 15 -10.34 11.56 -13.33
CA TYR A 15 -10.47 11.92 -14.75
C TYR A 15 -10.23 13.41 -15.02
N PHE A 16 -10.48 14.30 -14.05
CA PHE A 16 -10.44 15.76 -14.25
C PHE A 16 -9.23 16.43 -13.61
N VAL A 17 -8.49 15.74 -12.74
CA VAL A 17 -7.36 16.31 -12.00
C VAL A 17 -6.10 15.53 -12.35
N SER A 18 -5.11 16.20 -12.93
CA SER A 18 -3.82 15.57 -13.23
C SER A 18 -3.09 15.13 -11.94
N ASP A 19 -2.22 14.11 -12.07
CA ASP A 19 -1.38 13.66 -10.95
C ASP A 19 -0.57 14.82 -10.35
N LYS A 20 -0.03 15.71 -11.20
CA LYS A 20 0.72 16.89 -10.74
C LYS A 20 -0.14 17.80 -9.88
N GLN A 21 -1.37 18.11 -10.31
CA GLN A 21 -2.29 18.97 -9.54
C GLN A 21 -2.70 18.31 -8.21
N TYR A 22 -3.02 17.01 -8.25
CA TYR A 22 -3.39 16.26 -7.05
C TYR A 22 -2.25 16.22 -6.03
N LEU A 23 -1.05 15.85 -6.48
CA LEU A 23 0.12 15.72 -5.62
C LEU A 23 0.60 17.08 -5.10
N THR A 24 0.50 18.15 -5.90
CA THR A 24 0.79 19.53 -5.46
C THR A 24 -0.13 19.95 -4.30
N LYS A 25 -1.44 19.77 -4.47
CA LYS A 25 -2.41 20.10 -3.41
C LYS A 25 -2.16 19.29 -2.14
N ARG A 26 -1.90 18.00 -2.28
CA ARG A 26 -1.58 17.11 -1.15
C ARG A 26 -0.28 17.53 -0.44
N PHE A 27 0.74 17.92 -1.21
CA PHE A 27 2.03 18.39 -0.71
C PHE A 27 1.86 19.66 0.14
N ILE A 28 1.17 20.68 -0.41
CA ILE A 28 0.90 21.94 0.29
C ILE A 28 0.13 21.70 1.60
N ASN A 29 -0.93 20.87 1.54
CA ASN A 29 -1.74 20.57 2.72
C ASN A 29 -0.97 19.85 3.83
N LYS A 30 0.05 19.05 3.47
CA LYS A 30 0.84 18.30 4.47
C LYS A 30 2.07 19.01 4.98
N LEU A 31 2.71 19.82 4.14
CA LEU A 31 4.03 20.40 4.41
C LEU A 31 4.01 21.93 4.51
N GLY A 32 2.89 22.57 4.16
CA GLY A 32 2.66 24.00 4.41
C GLY A 32 3.37 24.96 3.46
N TYR A 33 4.00 24.46 2.37
CA TYR A 33 4.67 25.33 1.39
C TYR A 33 4.46 24.85 -0.05
N ILE A 34 4.67 25.77 -1.02
CA ILE A 34 4.52 25.48 -2.45
C ILE A 34 5.78 24.79 -2.96
N PRO A 35 5.69 23.56 -3.48
CA PRO A 35 6.86 22.82 -3.98
C PRO A 35 7.31 23.31 -5.36
N ASN A 36 8.62 23.17 -5.64
CA ASN A 36 9.16 23.28 -6.99
C ASN A 36 9.57 21.89 -7.50
N PHE A 37 8.71 21.24 -8.27
CA PHE A 37 8.96 19.89 -8.78
C PHE A 37 9.87 19.88 -10.02
N ASP A 38 10.07 21.01 -10.68
CA ASP A 38 10.95 21.12 -11.84
C ASP A 38 12.43 21.27 -11.42
N GLN A 39 12.66 21.87 -10.23
CA GLN A 39 13.97 21.97 -9.58
C GLN A 39 13.87 21.58 -8.10
N PRO A 40 13.63 20.31 -7.78
CA PRO A 40 13.35 19.88 -6.41
C PRO A 40 14.59 19.98 -5.53
N LYS A 41 14.49 20.67 -4.39
CA LYS A 41 15.58 20.85 -3.43
C LYS A 41 15.42 19.94 -2.22
N SER A 42 14.22 19.91 -1.62
CA SER A 42 13.95 19.09 -0.45
C SER A 42 13.76 17.61 -0.82
N PHE A 43 13.96 16.72 0.15
CA PHE A 43 13.71 15.28 -0.03
C PHE A 43 12.25 15.00 -0.49
N ASN A 44 11.27 15.68 0.14
CA ASN A 44 9.87 15.50 -0.20
C ASN A 44 9.54 15.98 -1.61
N GLU A 45 10.15 17.09 -2.07
CA GLU A 45 10.02 17.54 -3.45
C GLU A 45 10.61 16.54 -4.43
N LYS A 46 11.80 16.01 -4.15
CA LYS A 46 12.46 14.98 -4.99
C LYS A 46 11.61 13.73 -5.13
N VAL A 47 11.09 13.21 -4.01
CA VAL A 47 10.21 12.03 -4.02
C VAL A 47 8.93 12.30 -4.80
N THR A 48 8.29 13.46 -4.57
CA THR A 48 7.04 13.80 -5.26
C THR A 48 7.26 14.07 -6.75
N ALA A 49 8.36 14.73 -7.12
CA ALA A 49 8.74 14.93 -8.52
C ALA A 49 8.92 13.58 -9.26
N ARG A 50 9.59 12.61 -8.62
CA ARG A 50 9.70 11.25 -9.17
C ARG A 50 8.32 10.61 -9.38
N MET A 51 7.41 10.73 -8.44
CA MET A 51 6.04 10.21 -8.58
C MET A 51 5.27 10.85 -9.74
N ILE A 52 5.57 12.11 -10.08
CA ILE A 52 4.90 12.84 -11.17
C ILE A 52 5.51 12.49 -12.54
N PHE A 53 6.84 12.48 -12.62
CA PHE A 53 7.56 12.46 -13.90
C PHE A 53 8.13 11.09 -14.28
N GLU A 54 8.43 10.23 -13.31
CA GLU A 54 8.97 8.90 -13.58
C GLU A 54 7.86 7.86 -13.66
N ARG A 55 7.89 7.06 -14.73
CA ARG A 55 6.91 5.98 -15.01
C ARG A 55 7.63 4.64 -15.22
N ASP A 56 8.74 4.42 -14.53
CA ASP A 56 9.47 3.16 -14.61
C ASP A 56 8.62 2.03 -14.00
N PRO A 57 8.30 0.96 -14.76
CA PRO A 57 7.59 -0.23 -14.27
C PRO A 57 8.28 -0.87 -13.05
N LEU A 58 9.59 -0.69 -12.91
CA LEU A 58 10.34 -1.18 -11.75
C LEU A 58 9.80 -0.60 -10.44
N HIS A 59 9.33 0.64 -10.42
CA HIS A 59 8.75 1.24 -9.22
C HIS A 59 7.49 0.49 -8.75
N THR A 60 6.63 0.07 -9.68
CA THR A 60 5.44 -0.73 -9.38
C THR A 60 5.83 -2.10 -8.81
N LEU A 61 6.80 -2.76 -9.42
CA LEU A 61 7.31 -4.06 -8.97
C LEU A 61 7.93 -3.96 -7.57
N LEU A 62 8.71 -2.93 -7.29
CA LEU A 62 9.34 -2.72 -5.98
C LEU A 62 8.33 -2.27 -4.90
N ALA A 63 7.21 -1.65 -5.28
CA ALA A 63 6.15 -1.27 -4.35
C ALA A 63 5.23 -2.44 -3.98
N ASP A 64 5.10 -3.45 -4.84
CA ASP A 64 4.35 -4.67 -4.55
C ASP A 64 5.12 -5.55 -3.55
N LYS A 65 4.50 -5.78 -2.37
CA LYS A 65 5.14 -6.51 -1.26
C LYS A 65 5.37 -8.00 -1.55
N LEU A 66 4.68 -8.55 -2.53
CA LEU A 66 4.89 -9.94 -2.96
C LEU A 66 5.97 -10.00 -4.05
N ALA A 67 5.83 -9.18 -5.10
CA ALA A 67 6.75 -9.17 -6.23
C ALA A 67 8.18 -8.76 -5.83
N VAL A 68 8.32 -7.78 -4.93
CA VAL A 68 9.66 -7.34 -4.44
C VAL A 68 10.44 -8.46 -3.74
N ARG A 69 9.77 -9.49 -3.21
CA ARG A 69 10.44 -10.61 -2.56
C ARG A 69 11.34 -11.40 -3.52
N GLU A 70 10.87 -11.58 -4.76
CA GLU A 70 11.66 -12.24 -5.80
C GLU A 70 12.91 -11.40 -6.14
N VAL A 71 12.75 -10.09 -6.29
CA VAL A 71 13.87 -9.17 -6.52
C VAL A 71 14.92 -9.25 -5.41
N ILE A 72 14.48 -9.26 -4.14
CA ILE A 72 15.38 -9.35 -2.98
C ILE A 72 16.06 -10.73 -2.95
N SER A 73 15.30 -11.80 -3.14
CA SER A 73 15.84 -13.17 -3.16
C SER A 73 16.96 -13.32 -4.20
N ASN A 74 16.75 -12.78 -5.40
CA ASN A 74 17.70 -12.87 -6.51
C ASN A 74 18.91 -11.96 -6.37
N LYS A 75 18.73 -10.76 -5.78
CA LYS A 75 19.81 -9.76 -5.70
C LYS A 75 20.64 -9.80 -4.41
N ILE A 76 20.03 -10.22 -3.32
CA ILE A 76 20.67 -10.20 -2.00
C ILE A 76 20.77 -11.63 -1.46
N CYS A 77 19.67 -12.15 -0.90
CA CYS A 77 19.52 -13.53 -0.42
C CYS A 77 18.10 -13.70 0.16
N SER A 78 17.54 -14.89 0.02
CA SER A 78 16.24 -15.25 0.63
C SER A 78 16.25 -15.20 2.17
N SER A 79 17.41 -15.35 2.80
CA SER A 79 17.57 -15.27 4.27
C SER A 79 17.22 -13.90 4.87
N HIS A 80 17.20 -12.84 4.04
CA HIS A 80 16.78 -11.50 4.46
C HIS A 80 15.26 -11.26 4.37
N LEU A 81 14.53 -12.26 3.88
CA LEU A 81 13.06 -12.17 3.76
C LEU A 81 12.39 -12.75 5.00
N ILE A 82 11.45 -11.98 5.57
CA ILE A 82 10.57 -12.49 6.61
C ILE A 82 9.77 -13.67 6.05
N PRO A 83 9.59 -14.78 6.80
CA PRO A 83 8.82 -15.93 6.34
C PRO A 83 7.42 -15.55 5.85
N LEU A 84 7.05 -16.04 4.68
CA LEU A 84 5.73 -15.86 4.09
C LEU A 84 4.87 -17.06 4.49
N LEU A 85 3.80 -16.80 5.24
CA LEU A 85 2.89 -17.84 5.73
C LEU A 85 1.89 -18.28 4.66
N GLY A 86 1.52 -17.36 3.75
CA GLY A 86 0.60 -17.66 2.65
C GLY A 86 0.29 -16.42 1.82
N VAL A 87 -0.27 -16.65 0.64
CA VAL A 87 -0.80 -15.65 -0.27
C VAL A 87 -2.23 -16.05 -0.62
N TYR A 88 -3.18 -15.16 -0.41
CA TYR A 88 -4.60 -15.44 -0.54
C TYR A 88 -5.25 -14.37 -1.43
N LYS A 89 -6.19 -14.76 -2.25
CA LYS A 89 -6.98 -13.84 -3.10
C LYS A 89 -8.15 -13.24 -2.34
N SER A 90 -8.67 -13.96 -1.36
CA SER A 90 -9.78 -13.52 -0.51
C SER A 90 -9.52 -13.90 0.96
N PHE A 91 -10.21 -13.20 1.87
CA PHE A 91 -10.11 -13.49 3.30
C PHE A 91 -10.62 -14.90 3.65
N SER A 92 -11.63 -15.38 2.94
CA SER A 92 -12.23 -16.71 3.14
C SER A 92 -11.31 -17.88 2.80
N GLU A 93 -10.22 -17.65 2.04
CA GLU A 93 -9.22 -18.67 1.74
C GLU A 93 -8.23 -18.91 2.88
N ILE A 94 -8.23 -18.04 3.90
CA ILE A 94 -7.27 -18.11 5.00
C ILE A 94 -7.70 -19.20 5.99
N ASP A 95 -6.93 -20.28 6.06
CA ASP A 95 -7.10 -21.28 7.11
C ASP A 95 -6.38 -20.84 8.40
N PHE A 96 -7.13 -20.18 9.29
CA PHE A 96 -6.59 -19.71 10.57
C PHE A 96 -6.17 -20.84 11.51
N SER A 97 -6.65 -22.07 11.33
CA SER A 97 -6.23 -23.20 12.16
C SER A 97 -4.75 -23.50 11.97
N ARG A 98 -4.23 -23.30 10.76
CA ARG A 98 -2.83 -23.51 10.37
C ARG A 98 -1.91 -22.33 10.63
N MET A 99 -2.46 -21.16 11.01
CA MET A 99 -1.64 -20.00 11.33
C MET A 99 -0.96 -20.14 12.69
N PRO A 100 0.27 -19.63 12.85
CA PRO A 100 0.93 -19.55 14.15
C PRO A 100 0.16 -18.61 15.09
N ASP A 101 0.53 -18.59 16.39
CA ASP A 101 -0.12 -17.72 17.38
C ASP A 101 0.08 -16.23 17.08
N ARG A 102 1.17 -15.90 16.40
CA ARG A 102 1.49 -14.51 16.01
C ARG A 102 1.72 -14.42 14.51
N PHE A 103 1.01 -13.52 13.85
CA PHE A 103 1.14 -13.28 12.43
C PHE A 103 0.75 -11.84 12.04
N VAL A 104 1.02 -11.46 10.82
CA VAL A 104 0.58 -10.19 10.24
C VAL A 104 -0.13 -10.47 8.93
N LEU A 105 -1.34 -9.91 8.78
CA LEU A 105 -2.05 -9.84 7.51
C LEU A 105 -1.88 -8.46 6.90
N LYS A 106 -1.70 -8.39 5.60
CA LYS A 106 -1.60 -7.11 4.86
C LYS A 106 -1.90 -7.30 3.38
N CYS A 107 -2.46 -6.28 2.74
CA CYS A 107 -2.53 -6.23 1.28
C CYS A 107 -1.13 -6.01 0.69
N ASN A 108 -0.88 -6.53 -0.52
CA ASN A 108 0.41 -6.41 -1.18
C ASN A 108 0.65 -5.01 -1.78
N HIS A 109 -0.40 -4.31 -2.19
CA HIS A 109 -0.35 -3.07 -2.97
C HIS A 109 -0.42 -1.77 -2.15
N ASP A 110 -0.73 -1.83 -0.85
CA ASP A 110 -0.92 -0.63 -0.03
C ASP A 110 0.02 -0.56 1.19
N SER A 111 0.01 0.56 1.91
CA SER A 111 0.81 0.78 3.11
C SER A 111 0.00 0.89 4.41
N GLY A 112 -1.35 0.78 4.35
CA GLY A 112 -2.23 1.03 5.49
C GLY A 112 -2.96 -0.19 6.03
N SER A 113 -2.96 -1.31 5.29
CA SER A 113 -3.77 -2.50 5.59
C SER A 113 -3.21 -3.43 6.67
N ALA A 114 -2.02 -3.16 7.19
CA ALA A 114 -1.38 -4.09 8.14
C ALA A 114 -2.24 -4.33 9.40
N ILE A 115 -2.47 -5.60 9.70
CA ILE A 115 -3.16 -6.08 10.89
C ILE A 115 -2.22 -7.04 11.61
N VAL A 116 -1.83 -6.69 12.83
CA VAL A 116 -0.93 -7.49 13.67
C VAL A 116 -1.76 -8.35 14.60
N CYS A 117 -1.59 -9.66 14.53
CA CYS A 117 -2.11 -10.62 15.49
C CYS A 117 -1.01 -11.00 16.47
N ASN A 118 -1.18 -10.64 17.74
CA ASN A 118 -0.26 -11.01 18.82
C ASN A 118 -0.69 -12.26 19.58
N ASP A 119 -1.96 -12.63 19.51
CA ASP A 119 -2.53 -13.85 20.07
C ASP A 119 -3.71 -14.30 19.20
N LYS A 120 -3.56 -15.45 18.54
CA LYS A 120 -4.57 -16.01 17.63
C LYS A 120 -5.92 -16.26 18.33
N ARG A 121 -5.92 -16.60 19.63
CA ARG A 121 -7.14 -16.86 20.40
C ARG A 121 -8.00 -15.62 20.62
N GLN A 122 -7.39 -14.42 20.54
CA GLN A 122 -8.05 -13.14 20.71
C GLN A 122 -8.23 -12.41 19.36
N PHE A 123 -7.90 -13.07 18.24
CA PHE A 123 -7.92 -12.44 16.93
C PHE A 123 -9.34 -12.27 16.39
N ASP A 124 -9.78 -11.03 16.25
CA ASP A 124 -11.07 -10.67 15.65
C ASP A 124 -11.01 -10.77 14.12
N GLN A 125 -11.38 -11.95 13.61
CA GLN A 125 -11.38 -12.25 12.18
C GLN A 125 -12.35 -11.35 11.41
N ARG A 126 -13.52 -11.02 12.00
CA ARG A 126 -14.54 -10.19 11.33
C ARG A 126 -14.06 -8.76 11.13
N ASN A 127 -13.44 -8.18 12.17
CA ASN A 127 -12.86 -6.85 12.06
C ASN A 127 -11.69 -6.82 11.06
N ALA A 128 -10.85 -7.86 11.06
CA ALA A 128 -9.76 -8.01 10.11
C ALA A 128 -10.24 -8.10 8.66
N GLU A 129 -11.28 -8.90 8.40
CA GLU A 129 -11.92 -9.03 7.09
C GLU A 129 -12.45 -7.68 6.59
N ASN A 130 -13.22 -6.98 7.42
CA ASN A 130 -13.78 -5.67 7.08
C ASN A 130 -12.69 -4.65 6.75
N LYS A 131 -11.61 -4.62 7.54
CA LYS A 131 -10.48 -3.72 7.30
C LYS A 131 -9.78 -4.05 5.99
N LEU A 132 -9.46 -5.32 5.72
CA LEU A 132 -8.80 -5.70 4.47
C LEU A 132 -9.71 -5.49 3.25
N ALA A 133 -11.00 -5.80 3.35
CA ALA A 133 -11.97 -5.53 2.28
C ALA A 133 -12.10 -4.04 1.92
N HIS A 134 -11.90 -3.14 2.90
CA HIS A 134 -11.84 -1.70 2.63
C HIS A 134 -10.60 -1.30 1.82
N HIS A 135 -9.47 -1.96 2.05
CA HIS A 135 -8.20 -1.69 1.37
C HIS A 135 -8.07 -2.38 0.00
N LEU A 136 -8.89 -3.37 -0.30
CA LEU A 136 -8.92 -4.09 -1.58
C LEU A 136 -9.79 -3.41 -2.65
N LYS A 137 -10.54 -2.36 -2.29
CA LYS A 137 -11.33 -1.53 -3.22
C LYS A 137 -10.48 -0.43 -3.83
#